data_f4042b916d54aa8ea3a5b54fdc4220db
#
_entry.id   f4042b916d54aa8ea3a5b54fdc4220db
#
_cell.length_a   1.000
_cell.length_b   1.000
_cell.length_c   1.000
_cell.angle_alpha   90.00
_cell.angle_beta   90.00
_cell.angle_gamma   90.00
#
_symmetry.space_group_name_H-M   'P 1'
#
loop_
_entity.id
_entity.type
_entity.pdbx_description
1 polymer ?
#
loop_
_entity_poly.entity_id
_entity_poly.type
_entity_poly.pdbx_seq_one_letter_code
_entity_poly.pdbx_strand_id
1 'polypeptide(L)'
;MGDDVEQDPVLVGRIAASMQPVARPMRWGPSVFTRCAALLGTVIAAAVIKFILDEVRAGTLGWHVLPLLGLAFAPGSLATFLNWRITADRSGLWLAGAYKVRYLAWEELRAAVYTSGGVLEIRRADGKTWAPSLGWPWMERRLGLRPSYLRAAEEISAMHAHPELRPTEESPARSHGLPLGPLLTVLYALCAAALLIL
;
A
#
# COMPACT_ATOMS: atom_id res chain seq x y z
N MET A 1 21.34 7.01 -8.94
CA MET A 1 21.45 5.83 -9.81
C MET A 1 21.37 4.66 -8.83
N GLY A 2 20.14 4.24 -8.52
CA GLY A 2 19.90 3.17 -7.56
C GLY A 2 20.14 1.84 -8.23
N ASP A 3 20.95 1.00 -7.61
CA ASP A 3 21.10 -0.38 -8.01
C ASP A 3 19.72 -1.05 -7.96
N ASP A 4 19.13 -1.21 -9.15
CA ASP A 4 17.93 -2.04 -9.31
C ASP A 4 18.35 -3.46 -8.92
N VAL A 5 17.99 -3.88 -7.72
CA VAL A 5 18.11 -5.28 -7.33
C VAL A 5 17.07 -6.04 -8.17
N GLU A 6 17.45 -6.31 -9.42
CA GLU A 6 16.77 -7.30 -10.23
C GLU A 6 16.75 -8.58 -9.40
N GLN A 7 15.56 -9.12 -9.15
CA GLN A 7 15.45 -10.26 -8.25
C GLN A 7 16.31 -11.40 -8.79
N ASP A 8 17.26 -11.86 -7.98
CA ASP A 8 18.16 -12.96 -8.31
C ASP A 8 17.33 -14.15 -8.82
N PRO A 9 17.56 -14.61 -10.08
CA PRO A 9 16.82 -15.74 -10.65
C PRO A 9 16.91 -17.01 -9.80
N VAL A 10 17.99 -17.20 -9.04
CA VAL A 10 18.15 -18.31 -8.09
C VAL A 10 17.17 -18.17 -6.93
N LEU A 11 16.94 -16.95 -6.44
CA LEU A 11 15.95 -16.68 -5.39
C LEU A 11 14.53 -16.94 -5.91
N VAL A 12 14.21 -16.46 -7.11
CA VAL A 12 12.89 -16.68 -7.76
C VAL A 12 12.62 -18.17 -7.93
N GLY A 13 13.60 -18.95 -8.43
CA GLY A 13 13.48 -20.39 -8.57
C GLY A 13 13.29 -21.12 -7.25
N ARG A 14 13.98 -20.70 -6.17
CA ARG A 14 13.79 -21.26 -4.82
C ARG A 14 12.40 -20.98 -4.27
N ILE A 15 11.88 -19.78 -4.48
CA ILE A 15 10.52 -19.43 -4.06
C ILE A 15 9.51 -20.24 -4.85
N ALA A 16 9.65 -20.32 -6.17
CA ALA A 16 8.79 -21.14 -7.01
C ALA A 16 8.74 -22.60 -6.55
N ALA A 17 9.88 -23.19 -6.21
CA ALA A 17 9.96 -24.56 -5.69
C ALA A 17 9.26 -24.73 -4.33
N SER A 18 9.10 -23.67 -3.55
CA SER A 18 8.37 -23.71 -2.26
C SER A 18 6.88 -23.40 -2.39
N MET A 19 6.42 -22.89 -3.53
CA MET A 19 5.02 -22.59 -3.80
C MET A 19 4.28 -23.82 -4.30
N GLN A 20 3.02 -23.93 -3.92
CA GLN A 20 2.11 -24.93 -4.47
C GLN A 20 1.10 -24.24 -5.38
N PRO A 21 0.73 -24.85 -6.52
CA PRO A 21 -0.35 -24.35 -7.35
C PRO A 21 -1.63 -24.18 -6.53
N VAL A 22 -2.28 -23.03 -6.64
CA VAL A 22 -3.50 -22.71 -5.90
C VAL A 22 -4.64 -22.43 -6.86
N ALA A 23 -5.83 -22.96 -6.55
CA ALA A 23 -7.00 -22.65 -7.36
C ALA A 23 -7.52 -21.24 -7.09
N ARG A 24 -7.54 -20.84 -5.82
CA ARG A 24 -8.12 -19.57 -5.38
C ARG A 24 -7.20 -18.37 -5.61
N PRO A 25 -7.78 -17.18 -5.90
CA PRO A 25 -7.00 -15.95 -6.01
C PRO A 25 -6.14 -15.67 -4.78
N MET A 26 -4.88 -15.31 -5.02
CA MET A 26 -3.94 -14.93 -3.97
C MET A 26 -4.06 -13.45 -3.64
N ARG A 27 -3.86 -13.09 -2.37
CA ARG A 27 -4.04 -11.71 -1.90
C ARG A 27 -2.92 -11.28 -0.97
N TRP A 28 -2.42 -10.08 -1.22
CA TRP A 28 -1.46 -9.40 -0.35
C TRP A 28 -2.03 -8.03 0.04
N GLY A 29 -1.70 -7.61 1.23
CA GLY A 29 -2.16 -6.34 1.77
C GLY A 29 -1.33 -5.94 2.99
N PRO A 30 -1.68 -4.81 3.64
CA PRO A 30 -0.94 -4.34 4.80
C PRO A 30 -1.03 -5.37 5.93
N SER A 31 0.08 -5.55 6.63
CA SER A 31 0.12 -6.41 7.81
C SER A 31 -0.80 -5.86 8.91
N VAL A 32 -1.20 -6.70 9.86
CA VAL A 32 -1.97 -6.27 11.04
C VAL A 32 -1.19 -5.17 11.78
N PHE A 33 0.12 -5.34 11.91
CA PHE A 33 1.00 -4.34 12.51
C PHE A 33 0.90 -2.99 11.79
N THR A 34 1.02 -2.97 10.45
CA THR A 34 0.89 -1.72 9.66
C THR A 34 -0.46 -1.05 9.86
N ARG A 35 -1.55 -1.83 9.94
CA ARG A 35 -2.89 -1.30 10.21
C ARG A 35 -3.02 -0.71 11.61
N CYS A 36 -2.55 -1.43 12.63
CA CYS A 36 -2.56 -0.94 14.00
C CYS A 36 -1.72 0.32 14.15
N ALA A 37 -0.53 0.35 13.55
CA ALA A 37 0.35 1.52 13.57
C ALA A 37 -0.28 2.73 12.84
N ALA A 38 -0.97 2.51 11.72
CA ALA A 38 -1.69 3.56 11.00
C ALA A 38 -2.85 4.12 11.84
N LEU A 39 -3.62 3.26 12.50
CA LEU A 39 -4.72 3.69 13.39
C LEU A 39 -4.18 4.47 14.61
N LEU A 40 -3.14 3.96 15.26
CA LEU A 40 -2.50 4.67 16.38
C LEU A 40 -1.94 6.03 15.93
N GLY A 41 -1.26 6.07 14.78
CA GLY A 41 -0.77 7.32 14.18
C GLY A 41 -1.90 8.31 13.93
N THR A 42 -3.07 7.84 13.48
CA THR A 42 -4.25 8.69 13.27
C THR A 42 -4.76 9.27 14.59
N VAL A 43 -4.81 8.48 15.67
CA VAL A 43 -5.23 8.95 17.00
C VAL A 43 -4.25 10.00 17.53
N ILE A 44 -2.95 9.74 17.42
CA ILE A 44 -1.92 10.71 17.82
C ILE A 44 -2.04 12.00 17.02
N ALA A 45 -2.24 11.88 15.70
CA ALA A 45 -2.44 13.01 14.82
C ALA A 45 -3.66 13.85 15.23
N ALA A 46 -4.79 13.21 15.52
CA ALA A 46 -5.99 13.91 15.97
C ALA A 46 -5.76 14.68 17.29
N ALA A 47 -5.03 14.06 18.24
CA ALA A 47 -4.66 14.72 19.49
C ALA A 47 -3.74 15.95 19.27
N VAL A 48 -2.74 15.81 18.37
CA VAL A 48 -1.84 16.92 18.00
C VAL A 48 -2.61 18.04 17.30
N ILE A 49 -3.52 17.70 16.37
CA ILE A 49 -4.36 18.69 15.69
C ILE A 49 -5.22 19.44 16.72
N LYS A 50 -5.85 18.71 17.63
CA LYS A 50 -6.65 19.34 18.69
C LYS A 50 -5.80 20.31 19.53
N PHE A 51 -4.64 19.87 20.00
CA PHE A 51 -3.71 20.71 20.75
C PHE A 51 -3.35 22.00 20.00
N ILE A 52 -2.96 21.88 18.72
CA ILE A 52 -2.60 23.06 17.91
C ILE A 52 -3.80 23.99 17.69
N LEU A 53 -5.00 23.44 17.49
CA LEU A 53 -6.21 24.26 17.38
C LEU A 53 -6.50 25.05 18.67
N ASP A 54 -6.33 24.41 19.82
CA ASP A 54 -6.51 25.08 21.12
C ASP A 54 -5.48 26.22 21.29
N GLU A 55 -4.21 26.01 20.88
CA GLU A 55 -3.16 27.05 20.92
C GLU A 55 -3.41 28.18 19.92
N VAL A 56 -3.92 27.89 18.72
CA VAL A 56 -4.32 28.90 17.73
C VAL A 56 -5.48 29.74 18.27
N ARG A 57 -6.47 29.13 18.92
CA ARG A 57 -7.60 29.85 19.54
C ARG A 57 -7.16 30.73 20.70
N ALA A 58 -6.18 30.28 21.47
CA ALA A 58 -5.55 31.04 22.54
C ALA A 58 -4.68 32.23 22.04
N GLY A 59 -4.44 32.29 20.71
CA GLY A 59 -3.61 33.33 20.10
C GLY A 59 -2.10 33.12 20.27
N THR A 60 -1.67 31.96 20.76
CA THR A 60 -0.25 31.61 20.93
C THR A 60 0.40 31.15 19.63
N LEU A 61 -0.38 30.58 18.70
CA LEU A 61 0.04 30.15 17.36
C LEU A 61 -0.78 30.87 16.27
N GLY A 62 -0.10 31.19 15.17
CA GLY A 62 -0.76 31.81 14.02
C GLY A 62 -1.51 30.78 13.16
N TRP A 63 -2.62 31.18 12.53
CA TRP A 63 -3.47 30.36 11.65
C TRP A 63 -2.72 29.72 10.46
N HIS A 64 -1.56 30.25 10.07
CA HIS A 64 -0.72 29.69 8.99
C HIS A 64 -0.18 28.28 9.28
N VAL A 65 -0.26 27.80 10.52
CA VAL A 65 0.18 26.45 10.90
C VAL A 65 -0.83 25.37 10.45
N LEU A 66 -2.11 25.72 10.32
CA LEU A 66 -3.17 24.73 10.00
C LEU A 66 -3.00 24.02 8.64
N PRO A 67 -2.60 24.68 7.54
CA PRO A 67 -2.36 24.01 6.27
C PRO A 67 -1.26 22.94 6.34
N LEU A 68 -0.23 23.15 7.17
CA LEU A 68 0.86 22.18 7.36
C LEU A 68 0.36 20.88 8.00
N LEU A 69 -0.62 20.98 8.90
CA LEU A 69 -1.26 19.81 9.50
C LEU A 69 -2.07 19.01 8.48
N GLY A 70 -2.79 19.69 7.58
CA GLY A 70 -3.54 19.06 6.51
C GLY A 70 -2.64 18.26 5.57
N LEU A 71 -1.46 18.76 5.28
CA LEU A 71 -0.44 18.07 4.46
C LEU A 71 0.15 16.85 5.18
N ALA A 72 0.42 16.96 6.48
CA ALA A 72 1.03 15.87 7.26
C ALA A 72 0.12 14.64 7.37
N PHE A 73 -1.20 14.83 7.33
CA PHE A 73 -2.19 13.78 7.52
C PHE A 73 -3.08 13.58 6.30
N ALA A 74 -2.53 13.73 5.12
CA ALA A 74 -3.28 13.57 3.87
C ALA A 74 -4.06 12.24 3.87
N PRO A 75 -5.39 12.27 3.64
CA PRO A 75 -6.25 11.09 3.70
C PRO A 75 -5.81 9.98 2.73
N GLY A 76 -5.09 10.32 1.68
CA GLY A 76 -4.49 9.36 0.75
C GLY A 76 -3.42 8.49 1.40
N SER A 77 -2.61 9.06 2.29
CA SER A 77 -1.58 8.31 3.03
C SER A 77 -2.23 7.26 3.92
N LEU A 78 -3.21 7.67 4.72
CA LEU A 78 -3.95 6.77 5.60
C LEU A 78 -4.69 5.69 4.80
N ALA A 79 -5.34 6.05 3.69
CA ALA A 79 -6.00 5.09 2.80
C ALA A 79 -5.02 4.05 2.27
N THR A 80 -3.80 4.46 1.90
CA THR A 80 -2.76 3.55 1.42
C THR A 80 -2.31 2.60 2.54
N PHE A 81 -2.03 3.11 3.75
CA PHE A 81 -1.61 2.28 4.88
C PHE A 81 -2.65 1.23 5.29
N LEU A 82 -3.93 1.60 5.24
CA LEU A 82 -5.01 0.74 5.68
C LEU A 82 -5.45 -0.27 4.62
N ASN A 83 -5.32 0.06 3.35
CA ASN A 83 -6.08 -0.66 2.31
C ASN A 83 -5.37 -0.89 0.98
N TRP A 84 -4.03 -0.76 0.90
CA TRP A 84 -3.41 -1.26 -0.32
C TRP A 84 -3.65 -2.77 -0.43
N ARG A 85 -3.94 -3.23 -1.63
CA ARG A 85 -4.18 -4.64 -1.88
C ARG A 85 -3.72 -5.01 -3.28
N ILE A 86 -3.08 -6.16 -3.37
CA ILE A 86 -2.83 -6.83 -4.63
C ILE A 86 -3.60 -8.14 -4.59
N THR A 87 -4.34 -8.42 -5.65
CA THR A 87 -5.01 -9.70 -5.83
C THR A 87 -4.52 -10.27 -7.15
N ALA A 88 -3.90 -11.45 -7.11
CA ALA A 88 -3.55 -12.22 -8.30
C ALA A 88 -4.63 -13.24 -8.58
N ASP A 89 -5.05 -13.35 -9.81
CA ASP A 89 -5.99 -14.34 -10.28
C ASP A 89 -5.51 -14.95 -11.63
N ARG A 90 -6.35 -15.76 -12.25
CA ARG A 90 -6.05 -16.39 -13.53
C ARG A 90 -5.64 -15.39 -14.61
N SER A 91 -6.31 -14.25 -14.67
CA SER A 91 -6.17 -13.28 -15.76
C SER A 91 -5.05 -12.26 -15.52
N GLY A 92 -4.69 -11.96 -14.27
CA GLY A 92 -3.70 -10.93 -13.96
C GLY A 92 -3.66 -10.49 -12.51
N LEU A 93 -3.23 -9.25 -12.32
CA LEU A 93 -3.09 -8.59 -11.05
C LEU A 93 -4.09 -7.44 -10.91
N TRP A 94 -4.83 -7.42 -9.82
CA TRP A 94 -5.67 -6.30 -9.41
C TRP A 94 -4.93 -5.51 -8.34
N LEU A 95 -4.62 -4.26 -8.66
CA LEU A 95 -3.77 -3.37 -7.87
C LEU A 95 -4.66 -2.28 -7.25
N ALA A 96 -5.09 -2.48 -6.01
CA ALA A 96 -5.85 -1.49 -5.28
C ALA A 96 -4.92 -0.54 -4.53
N GLY A 97 -4.93 0.71 -4.92
CA GLY A 97 -4.29 1.81 -4.21
C GLY A 97 -5.30 2.62 -3.39
N ALA A 98 -4.87 3.80 -2.90
CA ALA A 98 -5.71 4.68 -2.11
C ALA A 98 -6.98 5.14 -2.86
N TYR A 99 -6.84 5.52 -4.13
CA TYR A 99 -7.89 6.18 -4.91
C TYR A 99 -8.40 5.37 -6.09
N LYS A 100 -7.66 4.38 -6.55
CA LYS A 100 -7.96 3.63 -7.77
C LYS A 100 -7.63 2.16 -7.62
N VAL A 101 -8.46 1.33 -8.24
CA VAL A 101 -8.13 -0.06 -8.54
C VAL A 101 -7.70 -0.11 -10.00
N ARG A 102 -6.60 -0.80 -10.28
CA ARG A 102 -6.06 -0.99 -11.62
C ARG A 102 -5.93 -2.47 -11.90
N TYR A 103 -6.22 -2.85 -13.12
CA TYR A 103 -5.96 -4.19 -13.62
C TYR A 103 -4.67 -4.20 -14.43
N LEU A 104 -3.90 -5.26 -14.32
CA LEU A 104 -2.68 -5.52 -15.07
C LEU A 104 -2.68 -6.99 -15.49
N ALA A 105 -2.77 -7.24 -16.79
CA ALA A 105 -2.67 -8.60 -17.33
C ALA A 105 -1.26 -9.18 -17.08
N TRP A 106 -1.14 -10.51 -16.97
CA TRP A 106 0.15 -11.15 -16.75
C TRP A 106 1.16 -10.86 -17.86
N GLU A 107 0.69 -10.67 -19.09
CA GLU A 107 1.50 -10.36 -20.28
C GLU A 107 2.05 -8.92 -20.25
N GLU A 108 1.38 -8.04 -19.53
CA GLU A 108 1.81 -6.64 -19.36
C GLU A 108 2.76 -6.47 -18.16
N LEU A 109 2.88 -7.46 -17.30
CA LEU A 109 3.80 -7.44 -16.17
C LEU A 109 5.23 -7.66 -16.69
N ARG A 110 6.12 -6.71 -16.40
CA ARG A 110 7.55 -6.84 -16.67
C ARG A 110 8.30 -7.40 -15.46
N ALA A 111 8.05 -6.85 -14.28
CA ALA A 111 8.69 -7.26 -13.05
C ALA A 111 7.91 -6.81 -11.82
N ALA A 112 8.03 -7.56 -10.73
CA ALA A 112 7.63 -7.15 -9.38
C ALA A 112 8.91 -7.07 -8.54
N VAL A 113 9.31 -5.88 -8.12
CA VAL A 113 10.61 -5.62 -7.48
C VAL A 113 10.40 -5.06 -6.09
N TYR A 114 11.12 -5.58 -5.11
CA TYR A 114 11.24 -4.98 -3.79
C TYR A 114 12.53 -4.17 -3.72
N THR A 115 12.39 -2.85 -3.66
CA THR A 115 13.54 -1.94 -3.66
C THR A 115 14.26 -1.92 -2.32
N SER A 116 15.52 -1.46 -2.32
CA SER A 116 16.31 -1.25 -1.10
C SER A 116 15.64 -0.29 -0.11
N GLY A 117 14.86 0.67 -0.62
CA GLY A 117 14.01 1.56 0.18
C GLY A 117 12.80 0.89 0.84
N GLY A 118 12.55 -0.39 0.56
CA GLY A 118 11.45 -1.14 1.16
C GLY A 118 10.11 -0.96 0.45
N VAL A 119 10.11 -0.50 -0.79
CA VAL A 119 8.93 -0.27 -1.60
C VAL A 119 8.75 -1.43 -2.59
N LEU A 120 7.51 -1.90 -2.74
CA LEU A 120 7.14 -2.81 -3.82
C LEU A 120 6.86 -2.00 -5.08
N GLU A 121 7.54 -2.32 -6.16
CA GLU A 121 7.31 -1.76 -7.49
C GLU A 121 6.77 -2.84 -8.42
N ILE A 122 5.62 -2.59 -9.01
CA ILE A 122 5.08 -3.39 -10.11
C ILE A 122 5.37 -2.64 -11.41
N ARG A 123 6.29 -3.16 -12.20
CA ARG A 123 6.76 -2.56 -13.45
C ARG A 123 6.01 -3.17 -14.62
N ARG A 124 5.48 -2.33 -15.49
CA ARG A 124 4.76 -2.73 -16.70
C ARG A 124 5.69 -2.75 -17.91
N ALA A 125 5.29 -3.48 -18.94
CA ALA A 125 6.00 -3.54 -20.21
C ALA A 125 6.08 -2.17 -20.91
N ASP A 126 5.08 -1.28 -20.69
CA ASP A 126 5.05 0.11 -21.20
C ASP A 126 5.94 1.09 -20.42
N GLY A 127 6.75 0.61 -19.48
CA GLY A 127 7.65 1.41 -18.65
C GLY A 127 6.98 2.10 -17.46
N LYS A 128 5.64 2.04 -17.33
CA LYS A 128 4.96 2.61 -16.16
C LYS A 128 5.17 1.73 -14.94
N THR A 129 5.30 2.37 -13.80
CA THR A 129 5.46 1.70 -12.50
C THR A 129 4.27 2.04 -11.60
N TRP A 130 3.77 1.02 -10.90
CA TRP A 130 2.87 1.20 -9.78
C TRP A 130 3.60 0.80 -8.51
N ALA A 131 3.63 1.72 -7.56
CA ALA A 131 4.23 1.49 -6.25
C ALA A 131 3.24 1.93 -5.17
N PRO A 132 2.75 1.04 -4.33
CA PRO A 132 2.05 1.42 -3.11
C PRO A 132 3.10 1.96 -2.12
N SER A 133 3.25 3.27 -2.08
CA SER A 133 4.46 3.93 -1.59
C SER A 133 4.55 4.14 -0.08
N LEU A 134 3.73 3.51 0.74
CA LEU A 134 3.73 3.80 2.18
C LEU A 134 3.61 2.52 3.02
N GLY A 135 4.75 2.01 3.42
CA GLY A 135 4.91 1.04 4.49
C GLY A 135 6.05 1.49 5.40
N TRP A 136 6.18 0.86 6.55
CA TRP A 136 7.35 1.01 7.42
C TRP A 136 8.17 -0.29 7.44
N PRO A 137 8.73 -0.70 6.28
CA PRO A 137 9.42 -1.99 6.17
C PRO A 137 10.66 -2.08 7.05
N TRP A 138 11.27 -0.93 7.37
CA TRP A 138 12.37 -0.87 8.33
C TRP A 138 11.92 -1.25 9.74
N MET A 139 10.70 -0.89 10.13
CA MET A 139 10.15 -1.21 11.45
C MET A 139 9.69 -2.68 11.50
N GLU A 140 9.05 -3.19 10.44
CA GLU A 140 8.73 -4.61 10.34
C GLU A 140 9.99 -5.47 10.45
N ARG A 141 11.08 -5.09 9.76
CA ARG A 141 12.38 -5.76 9.87
C ARG A 141 12.97 -5.69 11.28
N ARG A 142 12.90 -4.52 11.94
CA ARG A 142 13.39 -4.37 13.32
C ARG A 142 12.65 -5.24 14.33
N LEU A 143 11.37 -5.52 14.07
CA LEU A 143 10.54 -6.42 14.88
C LEU A 143 10.68 -7.90 14.47
N GLY A 144 11.61 -8.23 13.56
CA GLY A 144 11.78 -9.58 13.06
C GLY A 144 10.63 -10.07 12.17
N LEU A 145 9.76 -9.17 11.72
CA LEU A 145 8.65 -9.49 10.84
C LEU A 145 9.11 -9.45 9.37
N ARG A 146 8.64 -10.41 8.57
CA ARG A 146 8.87 -10.39 7.13
C ARG A 146 7.94 -9.36 6.49
N PRO A 147 8.48 -8.34 5.80
CA PRO A 147 7.66 -7.32 5.16
C PRO A 147 6.68 -7.91 4.16
N SER A 148 5.41 -7.52 4.24
CA SER A 148 4.36 -8.01 3.35
C SER A 148 4.62 -7.66 1.87
N TYR A 149 5.29 -6.55 1.61
CA TYR A 149 5.72 -6.14 0.27
C TYR A 149 6.80 -7.05 -0.33
N LEU A 150 7.76 -7.49 0.50
CA LEU A 150 8.78 -8.43 0.07
C LEU A 150 8.14 -9.74 -0.36
N ARG A 151 7.26 -10.29 0.48
CA ARG A 151 6.53 -11.51 0.16
C ARG A 151 5.72 -11.38 -1.13
N ALA A 152 5.00 -10.26 -1.32
CA ALA A 152 4.24 -10.01 -2.53
C ALA A 152 5.15 -9.95 -3.78
N ALA A 153 6.30 -9.25 -3.69
CA ALA A 153 7.26 -9.16 -4.79
C ALA A 153 7.77 -10.54 -5.20
N GLU A 154 8.18 -11.34 -4.24
CA GLU A 154 8.74 -12.67 -4.44
C GLU A 154 7.72 -13.64 -5.06
N GLU A 155 6.50 -13.71 -4.50
CA GLU A 155 5.46 -14.62 -4.98
C GLU A 155 4.94 -14.20 -6.37
N ILE A 156 4.78 -12.90 -6.65
CA ILE A 156 4.38 -12.38 -7.96
C ILE A 156 5.47 -12.67 -9.01
N SER A 157 6.74 -12.48 -8.66
CA SER A 157 7.85 -12.78 -9.57
C SER A 157 7.94 -14.27 -9.88
N ALA A 158 7.71 -15.13 -8.88
CA ALA A 158 7.66 -16.57 -9.10
C ALA A 158 6.52 -16.96 -10.06
N MET A 159 5.30 -16.42 -9.86
CA MET A 159 4.15 -16.66 -10.76
C MET A 159 4.33 -16.04 -12.15
N HIS A 160 5.13 -14.98 -12.28
CA HIS A 160 5.46 -14.42 -13.58
C HIS A 160 6.41 -15.34 -14.36
N ALA A 161 7.46 -15.84 -13.70
CA ALA A 161 8.43 -16.77 -14.29
C ALA A 161 7.87 -18.18 -14.50
N HIS A 162 6.90 -18.60 -13.67
CA HIS A 162 6.31 -19.93 -13.65
C HIS A 162 4.79 -19.86 -13.74
N PRO A 163 4.20 -19.77 -14.95
CA PRO A 163 2.77 -19.61 -15.17
C PRO A 163 1.88 -20.69 -14.52
N GLU A 164 2.42 -21.88 -14.31
CA GLU A 164 1.76 -23.00 -13.63
C GLU A 164 1.45 -22.76 -12.15
N LEU A 165 2.12 -21.75 -11.53
CA LEU A 165 1.87 -21.33 -10.16
C LEU A 165 0.76 -20.29 -10.03
N ARG A 166 0.26 -19.75 -11.14
CA ARG A 166 -0.81 -18.76 -11.14
C ARG A 166 -2.12 -19.38 -10.67
N PRO A 167 -2.96 -18.63 -9.96
CA PRO A 167 -4.30 -19.09 -9.61
C PRO A 167 -5.09 -19.50 -10.84
N THR A 168 -5.90 -20.55 -10.72
CA THR A 168 -6.73 -21.04 -11.84
C THR A 168 -8.12 -20.43 -11.87
N GLU A 169 -8.58 -19.82 -10.76
CA GLU A 169 -9.87 -19.15 -10.64
C GLU A 169 -9.74 -17.64 -10.85
N GLU A 170 -10.79 -17.02 -11.38
CA GLU A 170 -10.93 -15.58 -11.44
C GLU A 170 -11.37 -15.00 -10.09
N SER A 171 -10.93 -13.79 -9.78
CA SER A 171 -11.33 -13.14 -8.56
C SER A 171 -12.66 -12.39 -8.72
N PRO A 172 -13.63 -12.55 -7.79
CA PRO A 172 -14.86 -11.77 -7.84
C PRO A 172 -14.56 -10.27 -7.64
N ALA A 173 -15.31 -9.38 -8.32
CA ALA A 173 -15.10 -7.93 -8.30
C ALA A 173 -14.94 -7.34 -6.88
N ARG A 174 -15.72 -7.82 -5.91
CA ARG A 174 -15.63 -7.41 -4.50
C ARG A 174 -14.30 -7.73 -3.83
N SER A 175 -13.48 -8.61 -4.41
CA SER A 175 -12.17 -8.98 -3.86
C SER A 175 -11.04 -8.12 -4.39
N HIS A 176 -11.28 -7.31 -5.42
CA HIS A 176 -10.27 -6.42 -5.98
C HIS A 176 -9.87 -5.28 -5.04
N GLY A 177 -10.65 -5.01 -3.99
CA GLY A 177 -10.46 -3.94 -3.02
C GLY A 177 -11.33 -2.71 -3.33
N LEU A 178 -11.54 -1.89 -2.32
CA LEU A 178 -12.25 -0.62 -2.46
C LEU A 178 -11.25 0.52 -2.27
N PRO A 179 -11.26 1.54 -3.13
CA PRO A 179 -10.44 2.73 -2.92
C PRO A 179 -11.01 3.54 -1.76
N LEU A 180 -10.38 3.51 -0.58
CA LEU A 180 -10.82 4.25 0.60
C LEU A 180 -10.47 5.73 0.56
N GLY A 181 -9.56 6.15 -0.34
CA GLY A 181 -9.11 7.54 -0.45
C GLY A 181 -10.24 8.56 -0.61
N PRO A 182 -11.19 8.38 -1.54
CA PRO A 182 -12.30 9.31 -1.70
C PRO A 182 -13.15 9.45 -0.44
N LEU A 183 -13.49 8.33 0.22
CA LEU A 183 -14.28 8.33 1.45
C LEU A 183 -13.53 9.08 2.58
N LEU A 184 -12.27 8.77 2.78
CA LEU A 184 -11.46 9.42 3.81
C LEU A 184 -11.23 10.90 3.50
N THR A 185 -11.11 11.29 2.23
CA THR A 185 -11.02 12.70 1.83
C THR A 185 -12.29 13.47 2.17
N VAL A 186 -13.46 12.90 1.87
CA VAL A 186 -14.74 13.53 2.22
C VAL A 186 -14.89 13.63 3.74
N LEU A 187 -14.61 12.55 4.48
CA LEU A 187 -14.68 12.57 5.94
C LEU A 187 -13.73 13.60 6.54
N TYR A 188 -12.52 13.69 6.04
CA TYR A 188 -11.54 14.69 6.46
C TYR A 188 -12.02 16.12 6.19
N ALA A 189 -12.58 16.38 5.00
CA ALA A 189 -13.14 17.70 4.66
C ALA A 189 -14.32 18.08 5.57
N LEU A 190 -15.20 17.14 5.88
CA LEU A 190 -16.33 17.37 6.81
C LEU A 190 -15.82 17.65 8.23
N CYS A 191 -14.84 16.91 8.72
CA CYS A 191 -14.23 17.16 10.04
C CYS A 191 -13.57 18.53 10.08
N ALA A 192 -12.82 18.90 9.04
CA ALA A 192 -12.19 20.22 8.96
C ALA A 192 -13.23 21.36 8.94
N ALA A 193 -14.30 21.23 8.17
CA ALA A 193 -15.39 22.20 8.14
C ALA A 193 -16.09 22.32 9.51
N ALA A 194 -16.38 21.20 10.19
CA ALA A 194 -16.97 21.22 11.52
C ALA A 194 -16.07 21.93 12.55
N LEU A 195 -14.76 21.73 12.48
CA LEU A 195 -13.79 22.41 13.36
C LEU A 195 -13.67 23.90 13.11
N LEU A 196 -13.97 24.37 11.89
CA LEU A 196 -13.97 25.81 11.57
C LEU A 196 -15.23 26.53 12.03
N ILE A 197 -16.35 25.79 12.22
CA ILE A 197 -17.64 26.35 12.63
C ILE A 197 -17.80 26.36 14.17
N LEU A 198 -17.15 25.43 14.85
CA LEU A 198 -17.11 25.33 16.32
C LEU A 198 -16.02 26.23 16.92
#